data_6c0df67cd10a2b7aa230c711dacb34ee
#
_entry.id   6c0df67cd10a2b7aa230c711dacb34ee
#
_cell.length_a   1.000
_cell.length_b   1.000
_cell.length_c   1.000
_cell.angle_alpha   90.00
_cell.angle_beta   90.00
_cell.angle_gamma   90.00
#
_symmetry.space_group_name_H-M   'P 1'
#
loop_
_entity.id
_entity.type
_entity.pdbx_description
1 polymer ?
#
loop_
_entity_poly.entity_id
_entity_poly.type
_entity_poly.pdbx_seq_one_letter_code
_entity_poly.pdbx_strand_id
1 'polypeptide(L)'
;MKKINLILILLIFSCSKNDTLVSQDNTQNIDPSPNGLNLIWSDEFDVDGTPSSTKWVFETVPPNNGSWWNNEEQYYTDRRENSIVENGVLKIIAKKENYEQKSYTSARMTTQDLFDFKFGEVHIKAKLPAGQGTWPALWMLGKNHATAGWPQCGEIDIMEHGDGNPGLVSSSVHLANSDGNHYYLRGEQIIENESSDFHIYKLKWSSSKMEFFVNDKRHHVFNVNNTMPFDQPFFLIFNVAMGGDFTNGNIDPNFLSATMEVDYVRVYQ
;
A
#
# COMPACT_ATOMS: atom_id res chain seq x y z
N MET A 1 -53.57 26.72 -73.18
CA MET A 1 -53.26 26.33 -71.79
C MET A 1 -51.86 25.76 -71.79
N LYS A 2 -50.85 26.55 -71.41
CA LYS A 2 -49.43 26.18 -71.35
C LYS A 2 -49.13 25.74 -69.91
N LYS A 3 -48.66 24.50 -69.76
CA LYS A 3 -48.18 24.00 -68.45
C LYS A 3 -46.70 24.41 -68.27
N ILE A 4 -46.42 25.15 -67.24
CA ILE A 4 -45.07 25.52 -66.83
C ILE A 4 -44.58 24.43 -65.85
N ASN A 5 -43.49 23.72 -66.25
CA ASN A 5 -42.82 22.80 -65.37
C ASN A 5 -41.78 23.57 -64.55
N LEU A 6 -41.97 23.55 -63.24
CA LEU A 6 -41.02 24.12 -62.27
C LEU A 6 -39.99 23.06 -61.91
N ILE A 7 -38.73 23.28 -62.31
CA ILE A 7 -37.60 22.41 -61.95
C ILE A 7 -37.07 22.91 -60.57
N LEU A 8 -37.22 22.08 -59.55
CA LEU A 8 -36.68 22.31 -58.23
C LEU A 8 -35.24 21.77 -58.19
N ILE A 9 -34.23 22.67 -58.14
CA ILE A 9 -32.81 22.30 -57.96
C ILE A 9 -32.57 22.15 -56.45
N LEU A 10 -32.31 20.90 -56.03
CA LEU A 10 -31.88 20.58 -54.66
C LEU A 10 -30.39 20.78 -54.55
N LEU A 11 -29.96 21.81 -53.85
CA LEU A 11 -28.58 22.03 -53.47
C LEU A 11 -28.27 21.17 -52.20
N ILE A 12 -27.48 20.11 -52.41
CA ILE A 12 -26.96 19.31 -51.30
C ILE A 12 -25.71 20.01 -50.76
N PHE A 13 -25.85 20.61 -49.59
CA PHE A 13 -24.69 21.04 -48.79
C PHE A 13 -24.08 19.82 -48.12
N SER A 14 -22.93 19.37 -48.61
CA SER A 14 -22.08 18.41 -47.92
C SER A 14 -21.36 19.12 -46.79
N CYS A 15 -21.78 18.93 -45.56
CA CYS A 15 -21.10 19.37 -44.36
C CYS A 15 -20.02 18.32 -44.00
N SER A 16 -18.78 18.58 -44.39
CA SER A 16 -17.62 17.80 -43.93
C SER A 16 -17.43 18.06 -42.44
N LYS A 17 -17.78 17.10 -41.59
CA LYS A 17 -17.37 17.10 -40.20
C LYS A 17 -15.88 16.73 -40.16
N ASN A 18 -15.03 17.68 -39.86
CA ASN A 18 -13.70 17.40 -39.37
C ASN A 18 -13.84 16.82 -37.96
N ASP A 19 -13.79 15.50 -37.83
CA ASP A 19 -13.56 14.86 -36.57
C ASP A 19 -12.10 15.14 -36.16
N THR A 20 -11.90 16.20 -35.43
CA THR A 20 -10.69 16.43 -34.67
C THR A 20 -10.70 15.38 -33.56
N LEU A 21 -9.89 14.32 -33.72
CA LEU A 21 -9.55 13.43 -32.63
C LEU A 21 -8.90 14.28 -31.53
N VAL A 22 -9.71 14.65 -30.54
CA VAL A 22 -9.20 15.13 -29.26
C VAL A 22 -8.53 13.94 -28.63
N SER A 23 -7.21 13.84 -28.75
CA SER A 23 -6.42 13.00 -27.89
C SER A 23 -6.73 13.46 -26.46
N GLN A 24 -7.45 12.63 -25.70
CA GLN A 24 -7.49 12.82 -24.25
C GLN A 24 -6.05 12.64 -23.77
N ASP A 25 -5.42 13.76 -23.51
CA ASP A 25 -4.17 13.82 -22.79
C ASP A 25 -4.48 13.36 -21.35
N ASN A 26 -4.30 12.06 -21.11
CA ASN A 26 -4.30 11.48 -19.78
C ASN A 26 -3.02 11.95 -19.06
N THR A 27 -2.88 13.26 -18.87
CA THR A 27 -1.99 13.77 -17.84
C THR A 27 -2.63 13.42 -16.50
N GLN A 28 -2.35 12.20 -16.02
CA GLN A 28 -2.53 11.89 -14.62
C GLN A 28 -1.89 13.05 -13.85
N ASN A 29 -2.62 13.62 -12.89
CA ASN A 29 -2.10 14.54 -11.90
C ASN A 29 -1.06 13.78 -11.05
N ILE A 30 0.12 13.57 -11.60
CA ILE A 30 1.26 13.04 -10.85
C ILE A 30 1.56 14.12 -9.82
N ASP A 31 1.35 13.78 -8.58
CA ASP A 31 1.76 14.61 -7.45
C ASP A 31 3.21 15.08 -7.70
N PRO A 32 3.51 16.38 -7.68
CA PRO A 32 4.80 16.88 -8.12
C PRO A 32 5.91 16.17 -7.35
N SER A 33 6.91 15.73 -8.08
CA SER A 33 8.10 15.06 -7.52
C SER A 33 8.62 15.87 -6.32
N PRO A 34 8.86 15.24 -5.15
CA PRO A 34 9.38 15.95 -3.99
C PRO A 34 10.69 16.65 -4.34
N ASN A 35 10.86 17.87 -3.91
CA ASN A 35 11.98 18.80 -4.07
C ASN A 35 13.29 18.19 -4.62
N GLY A 36 13.40 18.07 -5.96
CA GLY A 36 14.62 17.63 -6.63
C GLY A 36 14.89 16.12 -6.64
N LEU A 37 13.98 15.29 -6.12
CA LEU A 37 14.05 13.83 -6.24
C LEU A 37 13.38 13.35 -7.52
N ASN A 38 13.87 12.24 -8.08
CA ASN A 38 13.27 11.60 -9.25
C ASN A 38 12.43 10.40 -8.82
N LEU A 39 11.32 10.14 -9.51
CA LEU A 39 10.58 8.89 -9.36
C LEU A 39 11.43 7.74 -9.92
N ILE A 40 11.80 6.79 -9.05
CA ILE A 40 12.63 5.64 -9.43
C ILE A 40 11.83 4.35 -9.56
N TRP A 41 10.68 4.25 -8.89
CA TRP A 41 9.78 3.12 -8.96
C TRP A 41 8.37 3.52 -8.52
N SER A 42 7.36 2.94 -9.14
CA SER A 42 5.96 3.09 -8.70
C SER A 42 5.10 1.91 -9.11
N ASP A 43 3.97 1.78 -8.42
CA ASP A 43 2.80 1.06 -8.91
C ASP A 43 1.57 1.95 -8.72
N GLU A 44 0.94 2.29 -9.84
CA GLU A 44 -0.27 3.11 -9.92
C GLU A 44 -1.54 2.27 -9.96
N PHE A 45 -1.40 0.95 -10.00
CA PHE A 45 -2.49 -0.04 -10.06
C PHE A 45 -3.50 0.20 -11.20
N ASP A 46 -3.01 0.69 -12.36
CA ASP A 46 -3.84 1.06 -13.52
C ASP A 46 -4.43 -0.13 -14.29
N VAL A 47 -3.92 -1.34 -14.09
CA VAL A 47 -4.32 -2.53 -14.84
C VAL A 47 -5.14 -3.46 -13.97
N ASP A 48 -6.43 -3.55 -14.25
CA ASP A 48 -7.34 -4.43 -13.52
C ASP A 48 -6.92 -5.91 -13.60
N GLY A 49 -7.08 -6.63 -12.50
CA GLY A 49 -6.79 -8.05 -12.39
C GLY A 49 -5.91 -8.39 -11.20
N THR A 50 -5.05 -9.40 -11.35
CA THR A 50 -4.06 -9.77 -10.33
C THR A 50 -2.95 -8.71 -10.28
N PRO A 51 -2.47 -8.29 -9.09
CA PRO A 51 -1.30 -7.43 -8.99
C PRO A 51 -0.13 -7.96 -9.80
N SER A 52 0.62 -7.05 -10.43
CA SER A 52 1.70 -7.41 -11.37
C SER A 52 2.79 -8.27 -10.70
N SER A 53 3.00 -9.48 -11.19
CA SER A 53 4.06 -10.38 -10.72
C SER A 53 5.49 -9.87 -11.03
N THR A 54 5.63 -8.82 -11.84
CA THR A 54 6.91 -8.14 -12.04
C THR A 54 7.22 -7.10 -10.97
N LYS A 55 6.24 -6.77 -10.13
CA LYS A 55 6.37 -5.81 -9.04
C LYS A 55 6.15 -6.44 -7.66
N TRP A 56 5.31 -7.49 -7.59
CA TRP A 56 4.86 -8.08 -6.34
C TRP A 56 5.00 -9.60 -6.29
N VAL A 57 5.41 -10.10 -5.14
CA VAL A 57 5.40 -11.51 -4.76
C VAL A 57 4.42 -11.70 -3.60
N PHE A 58 3.61 -12.76 -3.63
CA PHE A 58 2.73 -13.11 -2.51
C PHE A 58 3.44 -14.05 -1.55
N GLU A 59 3.35 -13.75 -0.27
CA GLU A 59 3.79 -14.64 0.80
C GLU A 59 2.60 -15.47 1.29
N THR A 60 2.55 -16.74 0.88
CA THR A 60 1.44 -17.65 1.18
C THR A 60 1.84 -18.80 2.10
N VAL A 61 3.11 -18.94 2.40
CA VAL A 61 3.63 -20.02 3.26
C VAL A 61 3.91 -19.46 4.65
N PRO A 62 3.13 -19.84 5.66
CA PRO A 62 3.36 -19.39 7.04
C PRO A 62 4.75 -19.85 7.54
N PRO A 63 5.61 -18.94 8.02
CA PRO A 63 7.01 -19.27 8.33
C PRO A 63 7.19 -19.98 9.69
N ASN A 64 6.21 -19.93 10.58
CA ASN A 64 6.29 -20.41 11.95
C ASN A 64 5.40 -21.62 12.17
N ASN A 65 5.83 -22.80 11.65
CA ASN A 65 5.11 -24.09 11.83
C ASN A 65 3.60 -24.00 11.48
N GLY A 66 3.26 -23.35 10.36
CA GLY A 66 1.88 -23.20 9.90
C GLY A 66 1.16 -21.97 10.47
N SER A 67 1.86 -21.09 11.15
CA SER A 67 1.34 -19.81 11.65
C SER A 67 2.23 -18.64 11.20
N TRP A 68 1.62 -17.47 11.09
CA TRP A 68 2.34 -16.21 10.97
C TRP A 68 2.86 -15.76 12.33
N TRP A 69 3.72 -14.75 12.34
CA TRP A 69 4.26 -14.17 13.57
C TRP A 69 3.16 -13.41 14.35
N ASN A 70 3.47 -12.95 15.54
CA ASN A 70 2.62 -12.06 16.34
C ASN A 70 1.20 -12.62 16.63
N ASN A 71 1.05 -13.95 16.69
CA ASN A 71 -0.24 -14.61 16.93
C ASN A 71 -1.36 -14.23 15.93
N GLU A 72 -1.00 -13.87 14.71
CA GLU A 72 -1.94 -13.55 13.65
C GLU A 72 -2.84 -14.75 13.30
N GLU A 73 -4.13 -14.48 13.04
CA GLU A 73 -5.16 -15.51 12.92
C GLU A 73 -5.58 -15.85 11.49
N GLN A 74 -5.15 -15.07 10.47
CA GLN A 74 -5.46 -15.33 9.08
C GLN A 74 -4.49 -16.32 8.42
N TYR A 75 -4.92 -16.87 7.29
CA TYR A 75 -4.07 -17.46 6.27
C TYR A 75 -3.90 -16.46 5.13
N TYR A 76 -2.68 -16.17 4.71
CA TYR A 76 -2.45 -15.33 3.53
C TYR A 76 -2.48 -16.16 2.26
N THR A 77 -3.15 -15.63 1.24
CA THR A 77 -3.32 -16.27 -0.07
C THR A 77 -2.98 -15.31 -1.21
N ASP A 78 -2.78 -15.86 -2.40
CA ASP A 78 -2.63 -15.13 -3.67
C ASP A 78 -3.92 -15.08 -4.49
N ARG A 79 -5.06 -15.47 -3.87
CA ARG A 79 -6.36 -15.54 -4.53
C ARG A 79 -6.96 -14.15 -4.77
N ARG A 80 -7.73 -14.03 -5.84
CA ARG A 80 -8.46 -12.78 -6.17
C ARG A 80 -9.43 -12.32 -5.08
N GLU A 81 -9.94 -13.26 -4.28
CA GLU A 81 -10.79 -12.99 -3.13
C GLU A 81 -10.08 -12.21 -2.02
N ASN A 82 -8.75 -12.28 -1.99
CA ASN A 82 -7.94 -11.60 -0.98
C ASN A 82 -7.07 -10.48 -1.56
N SER A 83 -6.79 -10.49 -2.87
CA SER A 83 -6.05 -9.40 -3.51
C SER A 83 -6.43 -9.23 -4.98
N ILE A 84 -6.81 -8.02 -5.36
CA ILE A 84 -7.20 -7.67 -6.73
C ILE A 84 -6.92 -6.19 -6.99
N VAL A 85 -6.50 -5.87 -8.22
CA VAL A 85 -6.55 -4.51 -8.76
C VAL A 85 -7.87 -4.33 -9.50
N GLU A 86 -8.63 -3.32 -9.14
CA GLU A 86 -9.92 -3.02 -9.74
C GLU A 86 -10.22 -1.52 -9.68
N ASN A 87 -10.56 -0.93 -10.83
CA ASN A 87 -10.85 0.50 -10.99
C ASN A 87 -9.68 1.41 -10.55
N GLY A 88 -8.45 1.04 -10.90
CA GLY A 88 -7.26 1.83 -10.57
C GLY A 88 -6.83 1.75 -9.09
N VAL A 89 -7.27 0.72 -8.36
CA VAL A 89 -6.97 0.58 -6.93
C VAL A 89 -6.59 -0.87 -6.62
N LEU A 90 -5.50 -1.08 -5.91
CA LEU A 90 -5.21 -2.36 -5.26
C LEU A 90 -6.13 -2.53 -4.05
N LYS A 91 -6.79 -3.66 -3.96
CA LYS A 91 -7.58 -4.08 -2.80
C LYS A 91 -6.90 -5.25 -2.10
N ILE A 92 -6.59 -5.12 -0.82
CA ILE A 92 -6.20 -6.23 0.06
C ILE A 92 -7.37 -6.50 0.99
N ILE A 93 -7.93 -7.70 0.90
CA ILE A 93 -9.24 -8.05 1.47
C ILE A 93 -9.06 -9.12 2.53
N ALA A 94 -9.26 -8.75 3.79
CA ALA A 94 -9.40 -9.69 4.88
C ALA A 94 -10.84 -10.22 4.92
N LYS A 95 -11.00 -11.55 5.06
CA LYS A 95 -12.32 -12.22 5.02
C LYS A 95 -12.44 -13.26 6.12
N LYS A 96 -13.65 -13.40 6.65
CA LYS A 96 -14.03 -14.53 7.50
C LYS A 96 -14.40 -15.71 6.61
N GLU A 97 -13.53 -16.65 6.49
CA GLU A 97 -13.76 -17.93 5.82
C GLU A 97 -12.81 -18.99 6.38
N ASN A 98 -13.26 -20.24 6.42
CA ASN A 98 -12.38 -21.34 6.80
C ASN A 98 -11.48 -21.69 5.63
N TYR A 99 -10.17 -21.58 5.83
CA TYR A 99 -9.16 -21.91 4.84
C TYR A 99 -7.94 -22.53 5.54
N GLU A 100 -7.51 -23.71 5.09
CA GLU A 100 -6.53 -24.51 5.81
C GLU A 100 -6.97 -24.70 7.27
N GLN A 101 -6.22 -24.29 8.23
CA GLN A 101 -6.56 -24.43 9.65
C GLN A 101 -6.91 -23.07 10.31
N LYS A 102 -7.24 -22.07 9.49
CA LYS A 102 -7.54 -20.70 9.94
C LYS A 102 -9.00 -20.34 9.64
N SER A 103 -9.53 -19.40 10.42
CA SER A 103 -10.91 -18.89 10.28
C SER A 103 -11.00 -17.60 9.47
N TYR A 104 -9.85 -17.08 9.05
CA TYR A 104 -9.73 -15.86 8.24
C TYR A 104 -8.73 -16.06 7.14
N THR A 105 -8.94 -15.35 6.02
CA THR A 105 -7.98 -15.23 4.93
C THR A 105 -7.69 -13.77 4.66
N SER A 106 -6.51 -13.48 4.10
CA SER A 106 -6.11 -12.16 3.64
C SER A 106 -5.01 -12.29 2.59
N ALA A 107 -4.35 -11.19 2.22
CA ALA A 107 -3.16 -11.22 1.39
C ALA A 107 -2.01 -10.47 2.07
N ARG A 108 -0.81 -10.96 1.82
CA ARG A 108 0.47 -10.32 2.13
C ARG A 108 1.33 -10.36 0.87
N MET A 109 1.74 -9.19 0.42
CA MET A 109 2.49 -9.04 -0.82
C MET A 109 3.71 -8.16 -0.58
N THR A 110 4.80 -8.46 -1.29
CA THR A 110 6.10 -7.84 -1.08
C THR A 110 6.78 -7.55 -2.40
N THR A 111 7.67 -6.54 -2.41
CA THR A 111 8.58 -6.28 -3.53
C THR A 111 9.92 -7.01 -3.39
N GLN A 112 10.04 -7.95 -2.45
CA GLN A 112 11.28 -8.71 -2.21
C GLN A 112 11.80 -9.34 -3.51
N ASP A 113 13.11 -9.23 -3.74
CA ASP A 113 13.83 -9.73 -4.92
C ASP A 113 13.40 -9.11 -6.28
N LEU A 114 12.42 -8.20 -6.28
CA LEU A 114 11.97 -7.47 -7.46
C LEU A 114 12.37 -6.00 -7.40
N PHE A 115 12.19 -5.35 -6.24
CA PHE A 115 12.56 -3.96 -6.02
C PHE A 115 12.91 -3.73 -4.55
N ASP A 116 14.03 -3.09 -4.31
CA ASP A 116 14.49 -2.58 -3.03
C ASP A 116 15.21 -1.24 -3.24
N PHE A 117 15.26 -0.41 -2.21
CA PHE A 117 15.94 0.88 -2.27
C PHE A 117 16.50 1.27 -0.91
N LYS A 118 17.45 2.19 -0.91
CA LYS A 118 18.05 2.77 0.28
C LYS A 118 18.00 4.28 0.20
N PHE A 119 17.42 4.92 1.23
CA PHE A 119 17.18 6.37 1.29
C PHE A 119 16.20 6.88 0.23
N GLY A 120 15.71 8.10 0.40
CA GLY A 120 14.73 8.72 -0.46
C GLY A 120 13.39 8.94 0.22
N GLU A 121 12.33 9.04 -0.56
CA GLU A 121 10.96 9.20 -0.05
C GLU A 121 10.04 8.10 -0.60
N VAL A 122 9.17 7.59 0.26
CA VAL A 122 8.06 6.68 -0.11
C VAL A 122 6.76 7.40 0.14
N HIS A 123 5.89 7.42 -0.87
CA HIS A 123 4.53 7.94 -0.77
C HIS A 123 3.54 6.83 -1.11
N ILE A 124 2.67 6.48 -0.18
CA ILE A 124 1.64 5.46 -0.35
C ILE A 124 0.29 6.11 -0.09
N LYS A 125 -0.59 6.17 -1.10
CA LYS A 125 -1.93 6.68 -0.93
C LYS A 125 -2.88 5.51 -0.72
N ALA A 126 -3.43 5.43 0.49
CA ALA A 126 -4.27 4.31 0.89
C ALA A 126 -5.45 4.76 1.75
N LYS A 127 -6.51 3.93 1.70
CA LYS A 127 -7.68 3.97 2.57
C LYS A 127 -7.69 2.69 3.40
N LEU A 128 -7.79 2.82 4.73
CA LEU A 128 -7.62 1.71 5.65
C LEU A 128 -8.91 0.91 5.81
N PRO A 129 -8.82 -0.38 6.15
CA PRO A 129 -10.01 -1.18 6.41
C PRO A 129 -10.71 -0.73 7.69
N ALA A 130 -12.04 -0.69 7.66
CA ALA A 130 -12.85 -0.56 8.88
C ALA A 130 -13.12 -1.94 9.47
N GLY A 131 -13.04 -2.05 10.79
CA GLY A 131 -13.45 -3.27 11.50
C GLY A 131 -12.47 -3.67 12.59
N GLN A 132 -13.03 -3.93 13.78
CA GLN A 132 -12.25 -4.40 14.92
C GLN A 132 -11.60 -5.75 14.61
N GLY A 133 -10.31 -5.82 14.87
CA GLY A 133 -9.49 -7.01 14.64
C GLY A 133 -8.72 -7.00 13.33
N THR A 134 -8.92 -6.00 12.46
CA THR A 134 -8.02 -5.80 11.32
C THR A 134 -6.72 -5.12 11.76
N TRP A 135 -5.61 -5.57 11.18
CA TRP A 135 -4.28 -4.96 11.36
C TRP A 135 -3.64 -4.75 9.99
N PRO A 136 -4.02 -3.66 9.28
CA PRO A 136 -3.36 -3.25 8.05
C PRO A 136 -1.97 -2.72 8.35
N ALA A 137 -1.00 -3.06 7.49
CA ALA A 137 0.36 -2.54 7.54
C ALA A 137 0.90 -2.23 6.13
N LEU A 138 1.58 -1.07 6.04
CA LEU A 138 2.39 -0.63 4.92
C LEU A 138 3.81 -0.43 5.49
N TRP A 139 4.72 -1.34 5.19
CA TRP A 139 5.97 -1.44 5.91
C TRP A 139 7.12 -1.96 5.04
N MET A 140 8.31 -2.01 5.61
CA MET A 140 9.53 -2.38 4.91
C MET A 140 10.41 -3.25 5.80
N LEU A 141 11.11 -4.21 5.19
CA LEU A 141 12.06 -5.08 5.86
C LEU A 141 13.45 -4.98 5.20
N GLY A 142 14.50 -5.07 6.00
CA GLY A 142 15.87 -5.03 5.50
C GLY A 142 16.18 -6.19 4.56
N LYS A 143 16.81 -5.89 3.42
CA LYS A 143 17.13 -6.87 2.37
C LYS A 143 17.93 -8.07 2.87
N ASN A 144 18.76 -7.87 3.89
CA ASN A 144 19.58 -8.91 4.50
C ASN A 144 18.83 -9.79 5.51
N HIS A 145 17.49 -9.70 5.64
CA HIS A 145 16.71 -10.39 6.66
C HIS A 145 16.95 -11.89 6.72
N ALA A 146 17.17 -12.55 5.57
CA ALA A 146 17.41 -13.97 5.50
C ALA A 146 18.75 -14.39 6.16
N THR A 147 19.72 -13.48 6.26
CA THR A 147 21.06 -13.76 6.83
C THR A 147 21.26 -13.11 8.19
N ALA A 148 20.76 -11.90 8.40
CA ALA A 148 20.90 -11.19 9.66
C ALA A 148 19.86 -11.64 10.69
N GLY A 149 18.68 -12.05 10.23
CA GLY A 149 17.52 -12.32 11.08
C GLY A 149 16.85 -11.03 11.56
N TRP A 150 15.66 -11.16 12.12
CA TRP A 150 14.96 -10.08 12.81
C TRP A 150 15.29 -10.11 14.31
N PRO A 151 15.49 -8.97 14.99
CA PRO A 151 15.36 -7.60 14.51
C PRO A 151 16.67 -6.98 13.94
N GLN A 152 17.72 -7.77 13.75
CA GLN A 152 19.03 -7.30 13.27
C GLN A 152 18.99 -6.74 11.83
N CYS A 153 18.07 -7.23 11.00
CA CYS A 153 17.89 -6.70 9.65
C CYS A 153 17.27 -5.31 9.61
N GLY A 154 16.62 -4.88 10.69
CA GLY A 154 15.83 -3.64 10.74
C GLY A 154 14.46 -3.78 10.07
N GLU A 155 13.48 -3.04 10.59
CA GLU A 155 12.12 -2.94 10.07
C GLU A 155 11.65 -1.50 10.17
N ILE A 156 10.89 -1.04 9.18
CA ILE A 156 10.37 0.32 9.10
C ILE A 156 8.88 0.23 8.77
N ASP A 157 8.03 0.54 9.75
CA ASP A 157 6.58 0.55 9.58
C ASP A 157 6.15 1.96 9.22
N ILE A 158 5.80 2.17 7.95
CA ILE A 158 5.35 3.47 7.45
C ILE A 158 3.95 3.77 7.99
N MET A 159 3.10 2.75 8.06
CA MET A 159 1.75 2.84 8.60
C MET A 159 1.31 1.50 9.18
N GLU A 160 0.84 1.54 10.41
CA GLU A 160 0.07 0.48 11.05
C GLU A 160 -1.19 1.08 11.69
N HIS A 161 -2.28 0.28 11.68
CA HIS A 161 -3.55 0.66 12.29
C HIS A 161 -4.24 -0.57 12.88
N GLY A 162 -5.17 -0.37 13.83
CA GLY A 162 -6.06 -1.44 14.26
C GLY A 162 -5.97 -1.86 15.72
N ASP A 163 -5.25 -1.14 16.59
CA ASP A 163 -5.15 -1.43 18.04
C ASP A 163 -6.42 -1.11 18.85
N GLY A 164 -7.58 -1.09 18.19
CA GLY A 164 -8.88 -0.83 18.80
C GLY A 164 -9.23 0.65 18.95
N ASN A 165 -8.37 1.56 18.48
CA ASN A 165 -8.60 3.00 18.49
C ASN A 165 -8.91 3.50 17.08
N PRO A 166 -10.18 3.77 16.74
CA PRO A 166 -10.52 4.34 15.44
C PRO A 166 -9.72 5.61 15.16
N GLY A 167 -9.19 5.71 13.93
CA GLY A 167 -8.36 6.83 13.51
C GLY A 167 -6.93 6.84 14.01
N LEU A 168 -6.53 6.00 14.96
CA LEU A 168 -5.16 5.96 15.42
C LEU A 168 -4.27 5.22 14.42
N VAL A 169 -3.33 5.94 13.85
CA VAL A 169 -2.29 5.44 12.96
C VAL A 169 -0.95 5.55 13.65
N SER A 170 -0.10 4.54 13.53
CA SER A 170 1.26 4.56 14.03
C SER A 170 2.28 4.33 12.93
N SER A 171 3.51 4.81 13.18
CA SER A 171 4.72 4.44 12.45
C SER A 171 5.76 3.99 13.45
N SER A 172 6.51 2.94 13.11
CA SER A 172 7.50 2.35 14.01
C SER A 172 8.82 2.09 13.28
N VAL A 173 9.88 2.00 14.06
CA VAL A 173 11.18 1.53 13.61
C VAL A 173 11.65 0.46 14.57
N HIS A 174 11.94 -0.75 14.07
CA HIS A 174 12.39 -1.89 14.86
C HIS A 174 13.84 -2.25 14.54
N LEU A 175 14.64 -2.51 15.56
CA LEU A 175 16.05 -2.85 15.43
C LEU A 175 16.54 -3.65 16.65
N ALA A 176 17.72 -4.22 16.55
CA ALA A 176 18.42 -4.74 17.71
C ALA A 176 19.14 -3.61 18.45
N ASN A 177 19.04 -3.60 19.79
CA ASN A 177 19.87 -2.73 20.64
C ASN A 177 21.31 -3.28 20.75
N SER A 178 22.17 -2.62 21.52
CA SER A 178 23.56 -3.02 21.74
C SER A 178 23.72 -4.45 22.29
N ASP A 179 22.73 -4.96 22.98
CA ASP A 179 22.72 -6.29 23.60
C ASP A 179 22.11 -7.36 22.67
N GLY A 180 21.72 -6.96 21.43
CA GLY A 180 21.08 -7.82 20.46
C GLY A 180 19.58 -8.03 20.67
N ASN A 181 19.00 -7.39 21.70
CA ASN A 181 17.57 -7.51 22.00
C ASN A 181 16.75 -6.58 21.11
N HIS A 182 15.50 -6.99 20.85
CA HIS A 182 14.55 -6.15 20.13
C HIS A 182 14.31 -4.80 20.85
N TYR A 183 14.38 -3.74 20.09
CA TYR A 183 14.08 -2.38 20.50
C TYR A 183 13.27 -1.69 19.39
N TYR A 184 12.32 -0.86 19.78
CA TYR A 184 11.55 -0.08 18.81
C TYR A 184 11.22 1.31 19.33
N LEU A 185 10.98 2.22 18.39
CA LEU A 185 10.39 3.53 18.67
C LEU A 185 9.17 3.70 17.77
N ARG A 186 8.06 4.14 18.39
CA ARG A 186 6.77 4.34 17.75
C ARG A 186 6.32 5.79 17.90
N GLY A 187 5.77 6.36 16.83
CA GLY A 187 5.07 7.63 16.83
C GLY A 187 3.64 7.43 16.35
N GLU A 188 2.71 8.25 16.83
CA GLU A 188 1.29 8.07 16.61
C GLU A 188 0.62 9.36 16.15
N GLN A 189 -0.46 9.22 15.39
CA GLN A 189 -1.32 10.31 14.97
C GLN A 189 -2.76 9.82 14.87
N ILE A 190 -3.69 10.63 15.37
CA ILE A 190 -5.11 10.45 15.07
C ILE A 190 -5.41 11.17 13.77
N ILE A 191 -6.05 10.46 12.84
CA ILE A 191 -6.60 10.97 11.59
C ILE A 191 -8.10 10.68 11.56
N GLU A 192 -8.85 11.60 11.02
CA GLU A 192 -10.27 11.41 10.79
C GLU A 192 -10.48 10.70 9.43
N ASN A 193 -11.54 9.91 9.33
CA ASN A 193 -11.98 9.28 8.07
C ASN A 193 -10.95 8.30 7.45
N GLU A 194 -10.08 7.66 8.24
CA GLU A 194 -9.05 6.71 7.79
C GLU A 194 -9.60 5.56 6.94
N SER A 195 -10.87 5.20 7.19
CA SER A 195 -11.56 4.10 6.50
C SER A 195 -12.55 4.56 5.42
N SER A 196 -12.80 5.86 5.30
CA SER A 196 -13.68 6.43 4.26
C SER A 196 -12.94 7.22 3.20
N ASP A 197 -11.80 7.81 3.54
CA ASP A 197 -11.01 8.67 2.67
C ASP A 197 -9.60 8.10 2.43
N PHE A 198 -9.01 8.44 1.28
CA PHE A 198 -7.61 8.14 1.00
C PHE A 198 -6.70 9.17 1.69
N HIS A 199 -5.66 8.65 2.35
CA HIS A 199 -4.59 9.45 2.95
C HIS A 199 -3.25 9.06 2.35
N ILE A 200 -2.27 9.99 2.36
CA ILE A 200 -0.92 9.73 1.89
C ILE A 200 -0.04 9.45 3.11
N TYR A 201 0.41 8.22 3.24
CA TYR A 201 1.38 7.77 4.24
C TYR A 201 2.78 7.93 3.65
N LYS A 202 3.64 8.72 4.30
CA LYS A 202 4.96 9.06 3.74
C LYS A 202 6.08 8.75 4.69
N LEU A 203 7.17 8.22 4.14
CA LEU A 203 8.46 8.12 4.79
C LEU A 203 9.46 8.99 4.02
N LYS A 204 10.18 9.88 4.74
CA LYS A 204 11.41 10.52 4.28
C LYS A 204 12.58 9.88 5.00
N TRP A 205 13.46 9.24 4.26
CA TRP A 205 14.55 8.46 4.81
C TRP A 205 15.91 8.91 4.28
N SER A 206 16.80 9.27 5.20
CA SER A 206 18.19 9.65 4.93
C SER A 206 19.15 8.85 5.80
N SER A 207 20.45 9.02 5.57
CA SER A 207 21.49 8.40 6.41
C SER A 207 21.50 8.88 7.87
N SER A 208 20.81 9.98 8.20
CA SER A 208 20.81 10.57 9.54
C SER A 208 19.44 10.54 10.22
N LYS A 209 18.36 10.38 9.49
CA LYS A 209 17.00 10.39 10.06
C LYS A 209 15.95 9.77 9.15
N MET A 210 14.87 9.31 9.77
CA MET A 210 13.59 8.97 9.16
C MET A 210 12.52 9.91 9.70
N GLU A 211 11.63 10.40 8.83
CA GLU A 211 10.52 11.26 9.20
C GLU A 211 9.24 10.69 8.59
N PHE A 212 8.22 10.49 9.42
CA PHE A 212 6.96 9.87 9.05
C PHE A 212 5.83 10.90 9.05
N PHE A 213 4.97 10.80 8.03
CA PHE A 213 3.88 11.75 7.82
C PHE A 213 2.60 11.02 7.43
N VAL A 214 1.47 11.58 7.86
CA VAL A 214 0.18 11.34 7.22
C VAL A 214 -0.23 12.63 6.54
N ASN A 215 -0.46 12.57 5.23
CA ASN A 215 -0.58 13.74 4.37
C ASN A 215 0.65 14.66 4.53
N ASP A 216 0.49 15.88 4.97
CA ASP A 216 1.60 16.81 5.21
C ASP A 216 1.97 16.98 6.68
N LYS A 217 1.29 16.26 7.58
CA LYS A 217 1.54 16.35 9.01
C LYS A 217 2.53 15.29 9.45
N ARG A 218 3.72 15.74 9.88
CA ARG A 218 4.74 14.87 10.48
C ARG A 218 4.33 14.48 11.90
N HIS A 219 4.37 13.19 12.20
CA HIS A 219 4.00 12.66 13.53
C HIS A 219 5.13 11.87 14.20
N HIS A 220 6.16 11.43 13.45
CA HIS A 220 7.27 10.69 14.03
C HIS A 220 8.60 11.09 13.40
N VAL A 221 9.66 11.07 14.19
CA VAL A 221 11.05 11.26 13.74
C VAL A 221 11.93 10.25 14.47
N PHE A 222 12.73 9.53 13.69
CA PHE A 222 13.74 8.62 14.20
C PHE A 222 15.13 9.06 13.71
N ASN A 223 16.07 9.29 14.63
CA ASN A 223 17.44 9.64 14.28
C ASN A 223 18.25 8.36 14.00
N VAL A 224 18.84 8.29 12.82
CA VAL A 224 19.66 7.18 12.36
C VAL A 224 21.12 7.48 12.61
N ASN A 225 21.91 6.46 12.92
CA ASN A 225 23.36 6.51 12.94
C ASN A 225 23.96 5.27 12.26
N ASN A 226 25.25 5.28 12.02
CA ASN A 226 25.96 4.25 11.24
C ASN A 226 26.12 2.87 11.94
N THR A 227 25.65 2.72 13.17
CA THR A 227 25.65 1.43 13.88
C THR A 227 24.30 0.72 13.77
N MET A 228 23.28 1.41 13.23
CA MET A 228 21.93 0.88 13.06
C MET A 228 21.78 0.18 11.69
N PRO A 229 20.83 -0.77 11.54
CA PRO A 229 20.69 -1.57 10.33
C PRO A 229 20.03 -0.83 9.15
N PHE A 230 20.03 0.50 9.15
CA PHE A 230 19.32 1.32 8.16
C PHE A 230 20.24 1.92 7.09
N ASP A 231 21.49 1.45 6.96
CA ASP A 231 22.39 1.77 5.84
C ASP A 231 22.48 0.62 4.82
N GLN A 232 21.32 0.07 4.48
CA GLN A 232 21.15 -1.00 3.49
C GLN A 232 19.83 -0.84 2.75
N PRO A 233 19.61 -1.53 1.63
CA PRO A 233 18.31 -1.53 0.96
C PRO A 233 17.22 -2.22 1.79
N PHE A 234 15.99 -1.75 1.61
CA PHE A 234 14.75 -2.30 2.16
C PHE A 234 13.75 -2.54 1.05
N PHE A 235 12.93 -3.57 1.17
CA PHE A 235 11.82 -3.86 0.29
C PHE A 235 10.49 -3.60 0.98
N LEU A 236 9.44 -3.31 0.19
CA LEU A 236 8.10 -3.00 0.67
C LEU A 236 7.29 -4.27 0.96
N ILE A 237 6.43 -4.20 1.97
CA ILE A 237 5.47 -5.25 2.32
C ILE A 237 4.12 -4.59 2.64
N PHE A 238 3.04 -5.09 2.03
CA PHE A 238 1.66 -4.66 2.29
C PHE A 238 0.82 -5.86 2.72
N ASN A 239 0.09 -5.74 3.80
CA ASN A 239 -0.83 -6.78 4.27
C ASN A 239 -1.97 -6.22 5.11
N VAL A 240 -2.99 -7.04 5.30
CA VAL A 240 -3.99 -6.88 6.35
C VAL A 240 -3.98 -8.15 7.19
N ALA A 241 -3.43 -8.09 8.40
CA ALA A 241 -3.53 -9.18 9.36
C ALA A 241 -4.89 -9.16 10.07
N MET A 242 -5.23 -10.28 10.72
CA MET A 242 -6.42 -10.41 11.56
C MET A 242 -6.01 -10.85 12.96
N GLY A 243 -6.56 -10.19 13.97
CA GLY A 243 -6.22 -10.48 15.37
C GLY A 243 -4.76 -10.13 15.67
N GLY A 244 -4.07 -11.05 16.35
CA GLY A 244 -2.68 -10.90 16.70
C GLY A 244 -2.42 -9.96 17.89
N ASP A 245 -1.14 -9.82 18.23
CA ASP A 245 -0.70 -9.07 19.41
C ASP A 245 -1.04 -7.57 19.30
N PHE A 246 -1.01 -7.00 18.13
CA PHE A 246 -1.29 -5.57 17.89
C PHE A 246 -2.74 -5.20 18.21
N THR A 247 -3.69 -6.10 17.98
CA THR A 247 -5.11 -5.89 18.27
C THR A 247 -5.53 -6.51 19.60
N ASN A 248 -4.59 -7.01 20.41
CA ASN A 248 -4.82 -7.81 21.62
C ASN A 248 -5.73 -9.04 21.37
N GLY A 249 -5.68 -9.59 20.15
CA GLY A 249 -6.51 -10.72 19.73
C GLY A 249 -8.01 -10.41 19.60
N ASN A 250 -8.41 -9.14 19.68
CA ASN A 250 -9.82 -8.76 19.67
C ASN A 250 -10.33 -8.64 18.22
N ILE A 251 -11.11 -9.62 17.77
CA ILE A 251 -11.83 -9.58 16.50
C ILE A 251 -13.33 -9.49 16.78
N ASP A 252 -14.04 -8.60 16.06
CA ASP A 252 -15.50 -8.54 16.11
C ASP A 252 -16.08 -9.92 15.74
N PRO A 253 -16.87 -10.58 16.60
CA PRO A 253 -17.49 -11.88 16.29
C PRO A 253 -18.38 -11.84 15.04
N ASN A 254 -18.90 -10.66 14.68
CA ASN A 254 -19.70 -10.44 13.49
C ASN A 254 -18.87 -10.01 12.27
N PHE A 255 -17.54 -9.96 12.38
CA PHE A 255 -16.68 -9.62 11.23
C PHE A 255 -16.95 -10.53 10.04
N LEU A 256 -17.10 -9.95 8.86
CA LEU A 256 -17.29 -10.68 7.59
C LEU A 256 -16.13 -10.42 6.63
N SER A 257 -15.86 -9.16 6.37
CA SER A 257 -14.73 -8.74 5.52
C SER A 257 -14.41 -7.27 5.75
N ALA A 258 -13.16 -6.91 5.47
CA ALA A 258 -12.70 -5.52 5.42
C ALA A 258 -11.59 -5.38 4.37
N THR A 259 -11.46 -4.20 3.78
CA THR A 259 -10.57 -3.98 2.64
C THR A 259 -9.67 -2.77 2.91
N MET A 260 -8.37 -2.96 2.75
CA MET A 260 -7.42 -1.88 2.52
C MET A 260 -7.37 -1.59 1.03
N GLU A 261 -7.55 -0.33 0.65
CA GLU A 261 -7.44 0.12 -0.73
C GLU A 261 -6.17 0.97 -0.89
N VAL A 262 -5.35 0.66 -1.90
CA VAL A 262 -4.14 1.43 -2.21
C VAL A 262 -4.27 1.99 -3.62
N ASP A 263 -4.28 3.32 -3.75
CA ASP A 263 -4.37 4.05 -5.01
C ASP A 263 -3.03 4.01 -5.74
N TYR A 264 -1.95 4.31 -5.03
CA TYR A 264 -0.59 4.21 -5.57
C TYR A 264 0.46 3.97 -4.48
N VAL A 265 1.61 3.49 -4.91
CA VAL A 265 2.87 3.56 -4.19
C VAL A 265 3.96 4.13 -5.10
N ARG A 266 4.71 5.12 -4.61
CA ARG A 266 5.76 5.82 -5.35
C ARG A 266 7.01 5.95 -4.51
N VAL A 267 8.17 5.68 -5.11
CA VAL A 267 9.49 5.80 -4.46
C VAL A 267 10.33 6.80 -5.25
N TYR A 268 10.90 7.75 -4.53
CA TYR A 268 11.68 8.87 -5.08
C TYR A 268 13.09 8.88 -4.47
N GLN A 269 14.10 9.14 -5.34
CA GLN A 269 15.51 9.34 -4.97
C GLN A 269 16.15 10.54 -5.67
#